data_7b0071ccf58c1194357326dd66760df6
#
_entry.id   7b0071ccf58c1194357326dd66760df6
#
_cell.length_a   1.000
_cell.length_b   1.000
_cell.length_c   1.000
_cell.angle_alpha   90.00
_cell.angle_beta   90.00
_cell.angle_gamma   90.00
#
_symmetry.space_group_name_H-M   'P 1'
#
loop_
_entity.id
_entity.type
_entity.pdbx_description
1 polymer ?
#
loop_
_entity_poly.entity_id
_entity_poly.type
_entity_poly.pdbx_seq_one_letter_code
_entity_poly.pdbx_strand_id
1 'polypeptide(L)'
;VTGASRGLGAAIAVAFAEAGGDVVIAARSESDLEQVAERVRAAGRRAHTVAVDLADPDAAAALAQTAVDEFGRLDTVVNNVGGAMPRPLFDTSPKHLRDAFDFNVGNAHALVVAGAKQILATSGQGSIINITSAVGRLPGRAYAAYGTAKAALAHYTRIAAMDLNPKIRVNGIAPGAILTSALEIVAGDEGMRSAVETSTPLHRLGDPEDIAAAALYLASPAGAYVTGKILEVDGGIIAPNLDLPIPDL
;
A
#
# COMPACT_ATOMS: atom_id res chain seq x y z
N VAL A 1 -9.07 0.99 3.90
CA VAL A 1 -7.61 1.14 3.82
C VAL A 1 -6.96 0.21 4.82
N THR A 2 -6.08 -0.68 4.37
CA THR A 2 -5.36 -1.62 5.24
C THR A 2 -4.02 -1.02 5.70
N GLY A 3 -3.56 -1.41 6.93
CA GLY A 3 -2.34 -0.87 7.52
C GLY A 3 -2.39 0.63 7.78
N ALA A 4 -3.56 1.12 8.19
CA ALA A 4 -3.86 2.55 8.26
C ALA A 4 -3.58 3.18 9.63
N SER A 5 -2.91 2.48 10.57
CA SER A 5 -2.58 3.06 11.89
C SER A 5 -1.44 4.09 11.84
N ARG A 6 -0.64 4.12 10.75
CA ARG A 6 0.48 5.06 10.57
C ARG A 6 0.95 5.11 9.11
N GLY A 7 1.93 5.98 8.84
CA GLY A 7 2.63 6.07 7.55
C GLY A 7 1.70 6.25 6.36
N LEU A 8 1.95 5.50 5.29
CA LEU A 8 1.21 5.63 4.02
C LEU A 8 -0.30 5.41 4.18
N GLY A 9 -0.68 4.35 4.91
CA GLY A 9 -2.09 4.01 5.09
C GLY A 9 -2.87 5.08 5.85
N ALA A 10 -2.26 5.68 6.87
CA ALA A 10 -2.86 6.79 7.62
C ALA A 10 -3.02 8.05 6.75
N ALA A 11 -1.98 8.42 5.99
CA ALA A 11 -2.04 9.57 5.08
C ALA A 11 -3.10 9.38 4.00
N ILE A 12 -3.19 8.18 3.40
CA ILE A 12 -4.22 7.85 2.41
C ILE A 12 -5.63 7.95 3.01
N ALA A 13 -5.83 7.42 4.22
CA ALA A 13 -7.13 7.45 4.89
C ALA A 13 -7.59 8.89 5.15
N VAL A 14 -6.70 9.75 5.63
CA VAL A 14 -6.98 11.17 5.89
C VAL A 14 -7.25 11.93 4.59
N ALA A 15 -6.43 11.73 3.55
CA ALA A 15 -6.65 12.38 2.26
C ALA A 15 -8.00 11.99 1.61
N PHE A 16 -8.42 10.74 1.77
CA PHE A 16 -9.75 10.30 1.31
C PHE A 16 -10.87 10.98 2.10
N ALA A 17 -10.70 11.16 3.42
CA ALA A 17 -11.65 11.88 4.24
C ALA A 17 -11.75 13.36 3.85
N GLU A 18 -10.64 14.04 3.65
CA GLU A 18 -10.57 15.43 3.18
C GLU A 18 -11.23 15.62 1.81
N ALA A 19 -11.18 14.59 0.97
CA ALA A 19 -11.88 14.55 -0.32
C ALA A 19 -13.36 14.15 -0.21
N GLY A 20 -13.90 13.93 1.00
CA GLY A 20 -15.30 13.65 1.24
C GLY A 20 -15.66 12.17 1.38
N GLY A 21 -14.70 11.27 1.50
CA GLY A 21 -14.93 9.83 1.69
C GLY A 21 -15.10 9.44 3.16
N ASP A 22 -16.02 8.53 3.46
CA ASP A 22 -16.06 7.81 4.73
C ASP A 22 -15.06 6.63 4.66
N VAL A 23 -14.38 6.28 5.75
CA VAL A 23 -13.24 5.37 5.68
C VAL A 23 -13.30 4.26 6.74
N VAL A 24 -13.25 3.00 6.30
CA VAL A 24 -12.85 1.88 7.17
C VAL A 24 -11.33 1.82 7.19
N ILE A 25 -10.74 1.85 8.38
CA ILE A 25 -9.30 1.77 8.61
C ILE A 25 -8.97 0.54 9.46
N ALA A 26 -8.03 -0.27 9.00
CA ALA A 26 -7.70 -1.53 9.66
C ALA A 26 -6.19 -1.67 9.89
N ALA A 27 -5.82 -2.09 11.09
CA ALA A 27 -4.47 -2.44 11.53
C ALA A 27 -4.51 -3.17 12.86
N ARG A 28 -3.36 -3.54 13.42
CA ARG A 28 -3.28 -4.27 14.71
C ARG A 28 -3.44 -3.38 15.94
N SER A 29 -2.96 -2.13 15.87
CA SER A 29 -2.97 -1.20 17.02
C SER A 29 -4.26 -0.40 17.04
N GLU A 30 -5.14 -0.69 17.99
CA GLU A 30 -6.41 0.02 18.16
C GLU A 30 -6.18 1.49 18.53
N SER A 31 -5.23 1.77 19.42
CA SER A 31 -4.90 3.14 19.86
C SER A 31 -4.40 4.02 18.72
N ASP A 32 -3.54 3.48 17.83
CA ASP A 32 -3.04 4.24 16.69
C ASP A 32 -4.11 4.43 15.62
N LEU A 33 -5.00 3.43 15.44
CA LEU A 33 -6.16 3.56 14.54
C LEU A 33 -7.08 4.68 15.03
N GLU A 34 -7.33 4.79 16.34
CA GLU A 34 -8.19 5.84 16.87
C GLU A 34 -7.62 7.24 16.64
N GLN A 35 -6.30 7.43 16.76
CA GLN A 35 -5.67 8.71 16.42
C GLN A 35 -5.90 9.10 14.94
N VAL A 36 -5.86 8.11 14.03
CA VAL A 36 -6.16 8.36 12.61
C VAL A 36 -7.66 8.61 12.41
N ALA A 37 -8.52 7.87 13.12
CA ALA A 37 -9.96 8.06 13.07
C ALA A 37 -10.37 9.47 13.54
N GLU A 38 -9.71 10.02 14.56
CA GLU A 38 -9.93 11.40 15.01
C GLU A 38 -9.61 12.42 13.89
N ARG A 39 -8.52 12.20 13.14
CA ARG A 39 -8.16 13.05 11.99
C ARG A 39 -9.20 12.95 10.87
N VAL A 40 -9.72 11.76 10.58
CA VAL A 40 -10.82 11.55 9.62
C VAL A 40 -12.09 12.28 10.07
N ARG A 41 -12.44 12.17 11.36
CA ARG A 41 -13.60 12.87 11.92
C ARG A 41 -13.43 14.39 11.92
N ALA A 42 -12.22 14.89 12.16
CA ALA A 42 -11.90 16.31 12.07
C ALA A 42 -12.08 16.86 10.63
N ALA A 43 -11.91 16.05 9.61
CA ALA A 43 -12.26 16.36 8.22
C ALA A 43 -13.79 16.27 7.94
N GLY A 44 -14.62 16.06 8.96
CA GLY A 44 -16.08 15.98 8.85
C GLY A 44 -16.60 14.66 8.27
N ARG A 45 -15.81 13.59 8.32
CA ARG A 45 -16.17 12.28 7.74
C ARG A 45 -16.26 11.19 8.82
N ARG A 46 -16.90 10.07 8.45
CA ARG A 46 -17.01 8.93 9.35
C ARG A 46 -15.78 8.05 9.23
N ALA A 47 -15.26 7.58 10.36
CA ALA A 47 -14.21 6.56 10.44
C ALA A 47 -14.74 5.36 11.23
N HIS A 48 -14.54 4.16 10.68
CA HIS A 48 -14.73 2.91 11.40
C HIS A 48 -13.37 2.21 11.54
N THR A 49 -12.98 1.93 12.78
CA THR A 49 -11.71 1.29 13.11
C THR A 49 -11.88 -0.23 13.26
N VAL A 50 -10.98 -1.01 12.66
CA VAL A 50 -10.95 -2.47 12.81
C VAL A 50 -9.57 -2.90 13.29
N ALA A 51 -9.48 -3.24 14.58
CA ALA A 51 -8.25 -3.78 15.16
C ALA A 51 -8.12 -5.27 14.84
N VAL A 52 -7.25 -5.61 13.87
CA VAL A 52 -7.14 -6.97 13.34
C VAL A 52 -5.75 -7.25 12.79
N ASP A 53 -5.31 -8.51 12.87
CA ASP A 53 -4.08 -8.95 12.19
C ASP A 53 -4.40 -9.29 10.73
N LEU A 54 -3.89 -8.45 9.85
CA LEU A 54 -4.06 -8.59 8.40
C LEU A 54 -3.05 -9.59 7.79
N ALA A 55 -2.36 -10.40 8.58
CA ALA A 55 -1.69 -11.61 8.09
C ALA A 55 -2.70 -12.75 7.81
N ASP A 56 -3.91 -12.66 8.37
CA ASP A 56 -5.03 -13.54 8.08
C ASP A 56 -5.80 -13.04 6.85
N PRO A 57 -5.82 -13.80 5.73
CA PRO A 57 -6.53 -13.40 4.53
C PRO A 57 -8.07 -13.34 4.70
N ASP A 58 -8.65 -14.15 5.60
CA ASP A 58 -10.09 -14.11 5.87
C ASP A 58 -10.45 -12.83 6.62
N ALA A 59 -9.63 -12.41 7.57
CA ALA A 59 -9.77 -11.13 8.26
C ALA A 59 -9.64 -9.94 7.28
N ALA A 60 -8.70 -10.01 6.34
CA ALA A 60 -8.57 -9.00 5.29
C ALA A 60 -9.82 -8.95 4.39
N ALA A 61 -10.32 -10.10 3.96
CA ALA A 61 -11.54 -10.18 3.13
C ALA A 61 -12.78 -9.63 3.83
N ALA A 62 -12.93 -9.87 5.14
CA ALA A 62 -14.07 -9.41 5.94
C ALA A 62 -14.22 -7.87 5.97
N LEU A 63 -13.14 -7.11 5.79
CA LEU A 63 -13.18 -5.65 5.74
C LEU A 63 -14.09 -5.09 4.65
N ALA A 64 -14.27 -5.83 3.56
CA ALA A 64 -15.17 -5.41 2.47
C ALA A 64 -16.64 -5.41 2.92
N GLN A 65 -17.05 -6.44 3.68
CA GLN A 65 -18.39 -6.49 4.25
C GLN A 65 -18.55 -5.44 5.36
N THR A 66 -17.56 -5.26 6.23
CA THR A 66 -17.57 -4.21 7.26
C THR A 66 -17.86 -2.83 6.66
N ALA A 67 -17.26 -2.49 5.51
CA ALA A 67 -17.53 -1.21 4.86
C ALA A 67 -18.99 -1.06 4.41
N VAL A 68 -19.59 -2.13 3.94
CA VAL A 68 -21.01 -2.15 3.54
C VAL A 68 -21.92 -2.06 4.76
N ASP A 69 -21.63 -2.79 5.82
CA ASP A 69 -22.42 -2.79 7.05
C ASP A 69 -22.43 -1.39 7.72
N GLU A 70 -21.27 -0.71 7.72
CA GLU A 70 -21.11 0.59 8.38
C GLU A 70 -21.57 1.78 7.51
N PHE A 71 -21.36 1.71 6.21
CA PHE A 71 -21.57 2.86 5.32
C PHE A 71 -22.58 2.62 4.20
N GLY A 72 -23.09 1.38 4.04
CA GLY A 72 -24.07 1.01 3.05
C GLY A 72 -23.49 0.77 1.66
N ARG A 73 -22.19 1.01 1.44
CA ARG A 73 -21.52 0.85 0.14
C ARG A 73 -20.00 0.70 0.28
N LEU A 74 -19.39 0.21 -0.81
CA LEU A 74 -17.95 0.21 -0.99
C LEU A 74 -17.60 0.72 -2.40
N ASP A 75 -16.74 1.73 -2.48
CA ASP A 75 -16.30 2.35 -3.74
C ASP A 75 -14.82 2.09 -4.04
N THR A 76 -13.99 2.09 -3.00
CA THR A 76 -12.54 2.01 -3.16
C THR A 76 -11.93 1.09 -2.11
N VAL A 77 -11.01 0.22 -2.56
CA VAL A 77 -10.16 -0.61 -1.71
C VAL A 77 -8.71 -0.16 -1.86
N VAL A 78 -8.01 0.00 -0.71
CA VAL A 78 -6.56 0.24 -0.71
C VAL A 78 -5.86 -0.86 0.07
N ASN A 79 -5.16 -1.73 -0.65
CA ASN A 79 -4.27 -2.74 -0.11
C ASN A 79 -2.89 -2.12 0.16
N ASN A 80 -2.69 -1.65 1.39
CA ASN A 80 -1.44 -1.03 1.79
C ASN A 80 -0.59 -1.94 2.71
N VAL A 81 -1.19 -2.89 3.42
CA VAL A 81 -0.44 -3.85 4.23
C VAL A 81 0.52 -4.64 3.36
N GLY A 82 1.73 -4.78 3.87
CA GLY A 82 2.78 -5.57 3.24
C GLY A 82 4.13 -5.33 3.89
N GLY A 83 5.09 -6.16 3.55
CA GLY A 83 6.45 -6.08 4.07
C GLY A 83 7.13 -7.44 4.06
N ALA A 84 8.43 -7.45 4.23
CA ALA A 84 9.24 -8.58 4.64
C ALA A 84 10.58 -8.04 5.13
N MET A 85 11.17 -8.71 6.11
CA MET A 85 12.49 -8.33 6.62
C MET A 85 13.56 -8.55 5.55
N PRO A 86 14.41 -7.56 5.28
CA PRO A 86 15.57 -7.74 4.41
C PRO A 86 16.48 -8.85 4.97
N ARG A 87 16.99 -9.72 4.08
CA ARG A 87 17.90 -10.81 4.43
C ARG A 87 18.90 -11.06 3.31
N PRO A 88 20.18 -11.33 3.62
CA PRO A 88 21.12 -11.84 2.63
C PRO A 88 20.56 -13.05 1.89
N LEU A 89 20.98 -13.25 0.63
CA LEU A 89 20.43 -14.31 -0.21
C LEU A 89 20.62 -15.70 0.43
N PHE A 90 21.78 -15.98 1.02
CA PHE A 90 22.08 -17.27 1.67
C PHE A 90 21.25 -17.52 2.93
N ASP A 91 20.74 -16.46 3.57
CA ASP A 91 19.87 -16.55 4.76
C ASP A 91 18.38 -16.55 4.38
N THR A 92 18.07 -16.43 3.08
CA THR A 92 16.70 -16.41 2.57
C THR A 92 16.24 -17.81 2.18
N SER A 93 15.49 -18.46 3.05
CA SER A 93 14.93 -19.78 2.79
C SER A 93 13.71 -19.74 1.86
N PRO A 94 13.31 -20.86 1.23
CA PRO A 94 12.05 -20.96 0.50
C PRO A 94 10.81 -20.60 1.34
N LYS A 95 10.87 -20.79 2.66
CA LYS A 95 9.78 -20.37 3.56
C LYS A 95 9.66 -18.85 3.61
N HIS A 96 10.77 -18.11 3.69
CA HIS A 96 10.74 -16.65 3.69
C HIS A 96 10.12 -16.08 2.40
N LEU A 97 10.35 -16.74 1.25
CA LEU A 97 9.72 -16.36 -0.02
C LEU A 97 8.20 -16.58 0.01
N ARG A 98 7.75 -17.74 0.52
CA ARG A 98 6.32 -18.04 0.65
C ARG A 98 5.62 -17.08 1.61
N ASP A 99 6.19 -16.90 2.81
CA ASP A 99 5.62 -15.99 3.82
C ASP A 99 5.50 -14.56 3.27
N ALA A 100 6.50 -14.07 2.53
CA ALA A 100 6.46 -12.76 1.89
C ALA A 100 5.40 -12.69 0.80
N PHE A 101 5.25 -13.76 0.00
CA PHE A 101 4.22 -13.83 -1.04
C PHE A 101 2.82 -13.84 -0.41
N ASP A 102 2.58 -14.68 0.59
CA ASP A 102 1.29 -14.77 1.27
C ASP A 102 0.90 -13.44 1.89
N PHE A 103 1.83 -12.79 2.59
CA PHE A 103 1.57 -11.51 3.26
C PHE A 103 1.36 -10.33 2.30
N ASN A 104 2.08 -10.28 1.16
CA ASN A 104 1.99 -9.15 0.23
C ASN A 104 0.99 -9.38 -0.91
N VAL A 105 0.80 -10.60 -1.37
CA VAL A 105 -0.04 -10.93 -2.53
C VAL A 105 -1.30 -11.69 -2.11
N GLY A 106 -1.16 -12.71 -1.28
CA GLY A 106 -2.29 -13.53 -0.83
C GLY A 106 -3.36 -12.71 -0.12
N ASN A 107 -2.95 -11.89 0.85
CA ASN A 107 -3.88 -11.02 1.59
C ASN A 107 -4.50 -9.94 0.69
N ALA A 108 -3.70 -9.35 -0.21
CA ALA A 108 -4.24 -8.39 -1.16
C ALA A 108 -5.28 -9.06 -2.08
N HIS A 109 -5.02 -10.28 -2.56
CA HIS A 109 -5.97 -11.04 -3.38
C HIS A 109 -7.28 -11.29 -2.64
N ALA A 110 -7.23 -11.73 -1.38
CA ALA A 110 -8.43 -11.99 -0.58
C ALA A 110 -9.33 -10.75 -0.50
N LEU A 111 -8.76 -9.58 -0.17
CA LEU A 111 -9.51 -8.34 -0.10
C LEU A 111 -9.92 -7.81 -1.49
N VAL A 112 -9.13 -8.02 -2.55
CA VAL A 112 -9.52 -7.67 -3.93
C VAL A 112 -10.77 -8.43 -4.33
N VAL A 113 -10.82 -9.73 -4.09
CA VAL A 113 -11.98 -10.58 -4.46
C VAL A 113 -13.22 -10.19 -3.66
N ALA A 114 -13.09 -10.05 -2.33
CA ALA A 114 -14.20 -9.64 -1.47
C ALA A 114 -14.67 -8.21 -1.79
N GLY A 115 -13.72 -7.28 -1.94
CA GLY A 115 -14.00 -5.89 -2.26
C GLY A 115 -14.67 -5.72 -3.62
N ALA A 116 -14.21 -6.44 -4.65
CA ALA A 116 -14.81 -6.38 -5.97
C ALA A 116 -16.29 -6.81 -5.95
N LYS A 117 -16.62 -7.88 -5.21
CA LYS A 117 -18.02 -8.33 -5.05
C LYS A 117 -18.89 -7.26 -4.40
N GLN A 118 -18.40 -6.62 -3.34
CA GLN A 118 -19.14 -5.57 -2.62
C GLN A 118 -19.25 -4.28 -3.44
N ILE A 119 -18.20 -3.88 -4.16
CA ILE A 119 -18.24 -2.74 -5.09
C ILE A 119 -19.33 -2.96 -6.14
N LEU A 120 -19.35 -4.13 -6.79
CA LEU A 120 -20.34 -4.44 -7.81
C LEU A 120 -21.76 -4.46 -7.25
N ALA A 121 -21.94 -5.00 -6.04
CA ALA A 121 -23.25 -5.13 -5.40
C ALA A 121 -23.83 -3.78 -4.92
N THR A 122 -22.97 -2.82 -4.53
CA THR A 122 -23.41 -1.59 -3.87
C THR A 122 -23.23 -0.34 -4.74
N SER A 123 -22.06 -0.17 -5.33
CA SER A 123 -21.69 1.02 -6.12
C SER A 123 -21.76 0.79 -7.63
N GLY A 124 -21.78 -0.47 -8.07
CA GLY A 124 -21.81 -0.87 -9.46
C GLY A 124 -20.49 -0.66 -10.24
N GLN A 125 -19.63 0.19 -9.73
CA GLN A 125 -18.29 0.48 -10.26
C GLN A 125 -17.37 1.03 -9.16
N GLY A 126 -16.04 0.90 -9.34
CA GLY A 126 -15.12 1.38 -8.31
C GLY A 126 -13.64 1.30 -8.67
N SER A 127 -12.80 1.42 -7.66
CA SER A 127 -11.34 1.40 -7.80
C SER A 127 -10.67 0.53 -6.73
N ILE A 128 -9.64 -0.19 -7.13
CA ILE A 128 -8.77 -0.95 -6.22
C ILE A 128 -7.34 -0.46 -6.41
N ILE A 129 -6.65 -0.17 -5.31
CA ILE A 129 -5.28 0.33 -5.31
C ILE A 129 -4.41 -0.59 -4.48
N ASN A 130 -3.35 -1.13 -5.09
CA ASN A 130 -2.36 -1.96 -4.41
C ASN A 130 -1.07 -1.16 -4.19
N ILE A 131 -0.60 -1.05 -2.95
CA ILE A 131 0.69 -0.42 -2.67
C ILE A 131 1.80 -1.46 -2.90
N THR A 132 2.50 -1.28 -4.01
CA THR A 132 3.64 -2.09 -4.42
C THR A 132 4.95 -1.54 -3.81
N SER A 133 6.01 -1.43 -4.56
CA SER A 133 7.26 -0.77 -4.14
C SER A 133 8.19 -0.57 -5.32
N ALA A 134 9.07 0.41 -5.27
CA ALA A 134 10.16 0.58 -6.23
C ALA A 134 11.07 -0.66 -6.28
N VAL A 135 11.30 -1.37 -5.16
CA VAL A 135 12.09 -2.62 -5.15
C VAL A 135 11.39 -3.81 -5.82
N GLY A 136 10.12 -3.69 -6.20
CA GLY A 136 9.45 -4.65 -7.09
C GLY A 136 9.85 -4.48 -8.56
N ARG A 137 10.50 -3.36 -8.92
CA ARG A 137 11.01 -3.02 -10.25
C ARG A 137 12.54 -2.95 -10.27
N LEU A 138 13.12 -2.30 -9.27
CA LEU A 138 14.56 -2.10 -9.15
C LEU A 138 15.16 -3.20 -8.27
N PRO A 139 16.24 -3.85 -8.69
CA PRO A 139 16.91 -4.85 -7.87
C PRO A 139 17.59 -4.17 -6.67
N GLY A 140 17.63 -4.85 -5.53
CA GLY A 140 18.34 -4.38 -4.35
C GLY A 140 18.89 -5.56 -3.55
N ARG A 141 19.99 -5.35 -2.83
CA ARG A 141 20.58 -6.39 -1.97
C ARG A 141 19.64 -6.69 -0.80
N ALA A 142 19.59 -7.95 -0.38
CA ALA A 142 18.74 -8.46 0.70
C ALA A 142 17.21 -8.41 0.46
N TYR A 143 16.74 -8.05 -0.72
CA TYR A 143 15.31 -7.95 -1.04
C TYR A 143 14.74 -9.16 -1.77
N ALA A 144 15.41 -10.33 -1.76
CA ALA A 144 14.96 -11.51 -2.49
C ALA A 144 13.49 -11.88 -2.19
N ALA A 145 13.06 -11.87 -0.93
CA ALA A 145 11.67 -12.17 -0.57
C ALA A 145 10.74 -10.97 -0.85
N TYR A 146 11.08 -9.79 -0.33
CA TYR A 146 10.22 -8.60 -0.42
C TYR A 146 10.09 -8.10 -1.86
N GLY A 147 11.21 -7.91 -2.57
CA GLY A 147 11.21 -7.40 -3.94
C GLY A 147 10.47 -8.34 -4.89
N THR A 148 10.67 -9.65 -4.75
CA THR A 148 9.94 -10.65 -5.55
C THR A 148 8.44 -10.60 -5.27
N ALA A 149 8.02 -10.51 -4.01
CA ALA A 149 6.60 -10.40 -3.65
C ALA A 149 5.97 -9.09 -4.17
N LYS A 150 6.69 -7.96 -4.11
CA LYS A 150 6.19 -6.68 -4.63
C LYS A 150 6.17 -6.64 -6.17
N ALA A 151 7.09 -7.33 -6.85
CA ALA A 151 7.03 -7.54 -8.30
C ALA A 151 5.80 -8.39 -8.67
N ALA A 152 5.55 -9.46 -7.92
CA ALA A 152 4.37 -10.30 -8.10
C ALA A 152 3.07 -9.50 -7.88
N LEU A 153 2.98 -8.67 -6.83
CA LEU A 153 1.81 -7.81 -6.59
C LEU A 153 1.60 -6.79 -7.73
N ALA A 154 2.70 -6.24 -8.29
CA ALA A 154 2.61 -5.33 -9.43
C ALA A 154 2.07 -6.04 -10.68
N HIS A 155 2.48 -7.29 -10.94
CA HIS A 155 1.94 -8.06 -12.05
C HIS A 155 0.50 -8.53 -11.79
N TYR A 156 0.20 -8.99 -10.57
CA TYR A 156 -1.15 -9.34 -10.13
C TYR A 156 -2.14 -8.18 -10.34
N THR A 157 -1.72 -6.95 -10.04
CA THR A 157 -2.53 -5.74 -10.28
C THR A 157 -2.96 -5.61 -11.75
N ARG A 158 -2.06 -5.92 -12.69
CA ARG A 158 -2.35 -5.90 -14.13
C ARG A 158 -3.35 -6.98 -14.54
N ILE A 159 -3.19 -8.18 -13.99
CA ILE A 159 -4.09 -9.31 -14.27
C ILE A 159 -5.47 -9.01 -13.69
N ALA A 160 -5.56 -8.60 -12.42
CA ALA A 160 -6.83 -8.26 -11.78
C ALA A 160 -7.57 -7.13 -12.50
N ALA A 161 -6.84 -6.17 -13.08
CA ALA A 161 -7.44 -5.13 -13.90
C ALA A 161 -8.13 -5.70 -15.15
N MET A 162 -7.55 -6.70 -15.81
CA MET A 162 -8.16 -7.32 -16.99
C MET A 162 -9.45 -8.06 -16.63
N ASP A 163 -9.46 -8.76 -15.49
CA ASP A 163 -10.60 -9.56 -15.05
C ASP A 163 -11.77 -8.69 -14.53
N LEU A 164 -11.47 -7.52 -13.94
CA LEU A 164 -12.45 -6.66 -13.29
C LEU A 164 -12.94 -5.49 -14.16
N ASN A 165 -12.30 -5.23 -15.30
CA ASN A 165 -12.77 -4.24 -16.25
C ASN A 165 -14.13 -4.66 -16.89
N PRO A 166 -14.96 -3.71 -17.35
CA PRO A 166 -14.79 -2.25 -17.26
C PRO A 166 -15.35 -1.62 -15.97
N LYS A 167 -15.84 -2.42 -15.03
CA LYS A 167 -16.56 -1.92 -13.86
C LYS A 167 -15.63 -1.45 -12.72
N ILE A 168 -14.50 -2.14 -12.53
CA ILE A 168 -13.57 -1.83 -11.45
C ILE A 168 -12.19 -1.60 -12.06
N ARG A 169 -11.63 -0.44 -11.79
CA ARG A 169 -10.25 -0.12 -12.14
C ARG A 169 -9.32 -0.67 -11.07
N VAL A 170 -8.26 -1.35 -11.47
CA VAL A 170 -7.25 -1.85 -10.53
C VAL A 170 -5.90 -1.27 -10.92
N ASN A 171 -5.28 -0.54 -10.00
CA ASN A 171 -3.98 0.09 -10.21
C ASN A 171 -3.05 -0.16 -9.02
N GLY A 172 -1.76 0.05 -9.23
CA GLY A 172 -0.77 0.02 -8.16
C GLY A 172 -0.08 1.36 -8.02
N ILE A 173 0.45 1.61 -6.83
CA ILE A 173 1.41 2.67 -6.58
C ILE A 173 2.71 2.00 -6.15
N ALA A 174 3.84 2.43 -6.71
CA ALA A 174 5.17 1.96 -6.35
C ALA A 174 5.93 3.09 -5.63
N PRO A 175 5.85 3.16 -4.30
CA PRO A 175 6.61 4.14 -3.53
C PRO A 175 8.13 3.91 -3.64
N GLY A 176 8.89 5.00 -3.67
CA GLY A 176 10.32 5.01 -3.40
C GLY A 176 10.64 5.02 -1.90
N ALA A 177 11.69 5.72 -1.52
CA ALA A 177 12.06 5.96 -0.13
C ALA A 177 11.15 7.05 0.47
N ILE A 178 10.14 6.63 1.24
CA ILE A 178 9.16 7.53 1.86
C ILE A 178 9.40 7.61 3.36
N LEU A 179 9.32 8.81 3.92
CA LEU A 179 9.54 9.11 5.33
C LEU A 179 8.43 8.50 6.19
N THR A 180 8.64 7.27 6.64
CA THR A 180 7.72 6.52 7.48
C THR A 180 8.47 5.83 8.61
N SER A 181 7.77 5.29 9.59
CA SER A 181 8.40 4.48 10.64
C SER A 181 9.17 3.27 10.12
N ALA A 182 8.87 2.78 8.92
CA ALA A 182 9.64 1.73 8.28
C ALA A 182 11.05 2.20 7.82
N LEU A 183 11.23 3.50 7.63
CA LEU A 183 12.50 4.12 7.22
C LEU A 183 13.17 4.91 8.37
N GLU A 184 12.73 4.76 9.63
CA GLU A 184 13.29 5.48 10.78
C GLU A 184 14.81 5.32 10.91
N ILE A 185 15.35 4.14 10.60
CA ILE A 185 16.80 3.88 10.64
C ILE A 185 17.53 4.80 9.63
N VAL A 186 16.97 4.94 8.41
CA VAL A 186 17.54 5.83 7.39
C VAL A 186 17.35 7.29 7.76
N ALA A 187 16.18 7.65 8.28
CA ALA A 187 15.87 9.01 8.68
C ALA A 187 16.69 9.48 9.91
N GLY A 188 17.05 8.54 10.79
CA GLY A 188 17.83 8.78 12.00
C GLY A 188 19.35 8.81 11.79
N ASP A 189 19.85 8.37 10.64
CA ASP A 189 21.26 8.41 10.25
C ASP A 189 21.46 9.43 9.13
N GLU A 190 22.17 10.54 9.42
CA GLU A 190 22.36 11.63 8.47
C GLU A 190 23.15 11.20 7.23
N GLY A 191 24.09 10.27 7.36
CA GLY A 191 24.86 9.72 6.25
C GLY A 191 24.00 8.90 5.31
N MET A 192 23.20 7.98 5.84
CA MET A 192 22.26 7.17 5.06
C MET A 192 21.18 8.04 4.41
N ARG A 193 20.63 8.98 5.15
CA ARG A 193 19.63 9.92 4.63
C ARG A 193 20.19 10.73 3.47
N SER A 194 21.37 11.36 3.65
CA SER A 194 22.03 12.15 2.60
C SER A 194 22.36 11.32 1.35
N ALA A 195 22.77 10.05 1.53
CA ALA A 195 23.03 9.15 0.40
C ALA A 195 21.77 8.86 -0.41
N VAL A 196 20.65 8.58 0.27
CA VAL A 196 19.35 8.34 -0.39
C VAL A 196 18.84 9.61 -1.09
N GLU A 197 18.90 10.76 -0.44
CA GLU A 197 18.48 12.05 -1.00
C GLU A 197 19.33 12.41 -2.23
N THR A 198 20.66 12.26 -2.15
CA THR A 198 21.57 12.56 -3.27
C THR A 198 21.35 11.64 -4.47
N SER A 199 21.02 10.36 -4.24
CA SER A 199 20.77 9.37 -5.29
C SER A 199 19.31 9.38 -5.80
N THR A 200 18.44 10.19 -5.20
CA THR A 200 17.09 10.46 -5.68
C THR A 200 17.10 11.70 -6.58
N PRO A 201 16.60 11.65 -7.83
CA PRO A 201 16.60 12.82 -8.73
C PRO A 201 15.93 14.08 -8.17
N LEU A 202 14.88 13.93 -7.34
CA LEU A 202 14.24 15.06 -6.67
C LEU A 202 14.96 15.52 -5.40
N HIS A 203 16.11 14.93 -5.04
CA HIS A 203 16.97 15.29 -3.91
C HIS A 203 16.25 15.39 -2.55
N ARG A 204 15.24 14.55 -2.34
CA ARG A 204 14.54 14.42 -1.05
C ARG A 204 14.01 12.99 -0.86
N LEU A 205 13.73 12.62 0.37
CA LEU A 205 12.81 11.55 0.67
C LEU A 205 11.38 11.99 0.27
N GLY A 206 10.54 11.03 -0.10
CA GLY A 206 9.12 11.31 -0.27
C GLY A 206 8.42 11.41 1.08
N ASP A 207 7.28 12.10 1.11
CA ASP A 207 6.38 12.17 2.24
C ASP A 207 5.18 11.22 2.04
N PRO A 208 4.55 10.72 3.12
CA PRO A 208 3.33 9.92 2.99
C PRO A 208 2.23 10.59 2.16
N GLU A 209 2.19 11.91 2.17
CA GLU A 209 1.25 12.76 1.41
C GLU A 209 1.48 12.68 -0.10
N ASP A 210 2.72 12.44 -0.58
CA ASP A 210 3.00 12.20 -2.00
C ASP A 210 2.26 10.94 -2.49
N ILE A 211 2.23 9.90 -1.64
CA ILE A 211 1.54 8.64 -1.93
C ILE A 211 0.03 8.79 -1.79
N ALA A 212 -0.43 9.54 -0.80
CA ALA A 212 -1.84 9.80 -0.58
C ALA A 212 -2.47 10.58 -1.76
N ALA A 213 -1.76 11.57 -2.31
CA ALA A 213 -2.18 12.30 -3.50
C ALA A 213 -2.32 11.40 -4.73
N ALA A 214 -1.35 10.48 -4.93
CA ALA A 214 -1.42 9.49 -6.00
C ALA A 214 -2.59 8.51 -5.81
N ALA A 215 -2.85 8.07 -4.56
CA ALA A 215 -3.99 7.20 -4.26
C ALA A 215 -5.32 7.92 -4.52
N LEU A 216 -5.44 9.17 -4.12
CA LEU A 216 -6.62 10.01 -4.39
C LEU A 216 -6.85 10.20 -5.89
N TYR A 217 -5.79 10.48 -6.66
CA TYR A 217 -5.88 10.55 -8.14
C TYR A 217 -6.44 9.24 -8.71
N LEU A 218 -5.88 8.09 -8.34
CA LEU A 218 -6.31 6.80 -8.87
C LEU A 218 -7.73 6.40 -8.41
N ALA A 219 -8.17 6.82 -7.22
CA ALA A 219 -9.50 6.54 -6.71
C ALA A 219 -10.59 7.43 -7.37
N SER A 220 -10.24 8.66 -7.69
CA SER A 220 -11.17 9.71 -8.13
C SER A 220 -11.52 9.64 -9.63
N PRO A 221 -12.49 10.45 -10.10
CA PRO A 221 -12.78 10.63 -11.53
C PRO A 221 -11.60 11.13 -12.35
N ALA A 222 -10.62 11.81 -11.74
CA ALA A 222 -9.39 12.24 -12.44
C ALA A 222 -8.59 11.05 -12.98
N GLY A 223 -8.64 9.89 -12.30
CA GLY A 223 -8.02 8.64 -12.76
C GLY A 223 -8.94 7.71 -13.56
N ALA A 224 -10.10 8.19 -14.04
CA ALA A 224 -11.12 7.35 -14.67
C ALA A 224 -10.63 6.56 -15.91
N TYR A 225 -9.60 7.06 -16.60
CA TYR A 225 -9.04 6.38 -17.79
C TYR A 225 -7.74 5.62 -17.49
N VAL A 226 -7.49 5.30 -16.18
CA VAL A 226 -6.29 4.58 -15.74
C VAL A 226 -6.69 3.26 -15.09
N THR A 227 -6.28 2.14 -15.68
CA THR A 227 -6.41 0.79 -15.12
C THR A 227 -5.25 -0.10 -15.55
N GLY A 228 -4.86 -1.06 -14.72
CA GLY A 228 -3.75 -1.98 -14.96
C GLY A 228 -2.38 -1.30 -14.94
N LYS A 229 -2.25 -0.12 -14.32
CA LYS A 229 -1.01 0.64 -14.27
C LYS A 229 -0.38 0.58 -12.88
N ILE A 230 0.94 0.69 -12.85
CA ILE A 230 1.72 0.91 -11.64
C ILE A 230 2.29 2.32 -11.75
N LEU A 231 1.79 3.21 -10.90
CA LEU A 231 2.26 4.59 -10.81
C LEU A 231 3.49 4.62 -9.89
N GLU A 232 4.63 4.96 -10.45
CA GLU A 232 5.87 5.14 -9.70
C GLU A 232 5.85 6.52 -9.02
N VAL A 233 5.92 6.52 -7.69
CA VAL A 233 5.97 7.74 -6.86
C VAL A 233 7.22 7.62 -6.00
N ASP A 234 8.36 7.85 -6.60
CA ASP A 234 9.66 7.46 -6.10
C ASP A 234 10.76 8.52 -6.26
N GLY A 235 10.38 9.74 -6.63
CA GLY A 235 11.32 10.83 -6.85
C GLY A 235 12.16 10.70 -8.12
N GLY A 236 11.76 9.79 -9.04
CA GLY A 236 12.39 9.60 -10.35
C GLY A 236 13.57 8.63 -10.34
N ILE A 237 13.69 7.73 -9.34
CA ILE A 237 14.79 6.77 -9.26
C ILE A 237 14.76 5.79 -10.44
N ILE A 238 15.92 5.57 -11.04
CA ILE A 238 16.14 4.61 -12.14
C ILE A 238 17.05 3.44 -11.75
N ALA A 239 17.69 3.54 -10.58
CA ALA A 239 18.56 2.54 -9.98
C ALA A 239 18.27 2.45 -8.48
N PRO A 240 18.68 1.36 -7.80
CA PRO A 240 18.57 1.28 -6.35
C PRO A 240 19.28 2.45 -5.67
N ASN A 241 18.59 3.08 -4.73
CA ASN A 241 19.10 4.25 -4.00
C ASN A 241 19.19 4.04 -2.48
N LEU A 242 18.90 2.83 -2.02
CA LEU A 242 19.04 2.41 -0.63
C LEU A 242 19.92 1.16 -0.58
N ASP A 243 21.19 1.35 -0.27
CA ASP A 243 22.13 0.25 -0.05
C ASP A 243 22.07 -0.18 1.42
N LEU A 244 21.67 -1.44 1.62
CA LEU A 244 21.79 -2.06 2.93
C LEU A 244 23.24 -2.53 3.13
N PRO A 245 23.79 -2.41 4.36
CA PRO A 245 25.18 -2.77 4.65
C PRO A 245 25.37 -4.30 4.70
N ILE A 246 25.23 -4.94 3.54
CA ILE A 246 25.46 -6.36 3.35
C ILE A 246 26.88 -6.55 2.81
N PRO A 247 27.76 -7.33 3.47
CA PRO A 247 29.11 -7.59 2.98
C PRO A 247 29.12 -8.23 1.59
N ASP A 248 30.17 -7.96 0.83
CA ASP A 248 30.45 -8.71 -0.39
C ASP A 248 30.85 -10.14 -0.04
N LEU A 249 30.71 -11.07 -1.01
CA LEU A 249 31.06 -12.49 -0.85
C LEU A 249 32.57 -12.67 -0.87
#